data_9124f3ea825ffbf17b5a41d4e7508fe9
#
_entry.id   9124f3ea825ffbf17b5a41d4e7508fe9
#
_cell.length_a   1.000
_cell.length_b   1.000
_cell.length_c   1.000
_cell.angle_alpha   90.00
_cell.angle_beta   90.00
_cell.angle_gamma   90.00
#
_symmetry.space_group_name_H-M   'P 1'
#
loop_
_entity.id
_entity.type
_entity.pdbx_description
1 polymer ?
#
loop_
_entity_poly.entity_id
_entity_poly.type
_entity_poly.pdbx_seq_one_letter_code
_entity_poly.pdbx_strand_id
1 'polypeptide(L)'
;ELYTLSLHDALPIFCYNDLIALGLMKPLEQAGIRVPEDIALVGCDDIPASDLVSPALTTLRIAKQDLGEMAMRMLLDRIAGRNAQQGIVIEPDPIWRATTPRLPG
;
A
#
# COMPACT_ATOMS: atom_id res chain seq x y z
N GLU A 1 21.82 13.92 -18.15
CA GLU A 1 20.38 13.80 -18.25
C GLU A 1 19.76 13.46 -16.89
N LEU A 2 18.86 14.30 -16.44
CA LEU A 2 18.23 14.14 -15.13
C LEU A 2 17.41 12.85 -14.99
N TYR A 3 17.00 12.27 -16.09
CA TYR A 3 16.09 11.15 -16.13
C TYR A 3 16.73 9.85 -16.58
N THR A 4 18.05 9.82 -16.63
CA THR A 4 18.76 8.58 -16.94
C THR A 4 18.73 7.69 -15.71
N LEU A 5 17.73 6.85 -15.62
CA LEU A 5 17.63 5.87 -14.58
C LEU A 5 18.32 4.58 -15.01
N SER A 6 18.86 3.85 -14.05
CA SER A 6 19.43 2.56 -14.34
C SER A 6 18.36 1.64 -14.90
N LEU A 7 18.65 0.98 -16.02
CA LEU A 7 17.73 0.01 -16.59
C LEU A 7 17.58 -1.25 -15.74
N HIS A 8 18.43 -1.39 -14.72
CA HIS A 8 18.41 -2.54 -13.82
C HIS A 8 17.57 -2.32 -12.57
N ASP A 9 17.16 -1.08 -12.33
CA ASP A 9 16.37 -0.74 -11.16
C ASP A 9 14.92 -0.59 -11.56
N ALA A 10 14.03 -1.30 -10.86
CA ALA A 10 12.60 -1.14 -11.05
C ALA A 10 12.17 0.23 -10.55
N LEU A 11 11.41 0.96 -11.37
CA LEU A 11 10.82 2.24 -10.99
C LEU A 11 9.66 1.97 -10.03
N PRO A 12 9.65 2.60 -8.85
CA PRO A 12 8.55 2.40 -7.93
C PRO A 12 7.33 3.22 -8.33
N ILE A 13 6.16 2.60 -8.30
CA ILE A 13 4.87 3.29 -8.36
C ILE A 13 4.13 2.99 -7.08
N PHE A 14 3.82 4.04 -6.34
CA PHE A 14 3.03 3.96 -5.12
C PHE A 14 1.62 4.43 -5.42
N CYS A 15 0.64 3.55 -5.26
CA CYS A 15 -0.75 3.85 -5.55
C CYS A 15 -1.50 4.24 -4.29
N TYR A 16 -2.51 5.09 -4.45
CA TYR A 16 -3.35 5.55 -3.35
C TYR A 16 -3.97 4.39 -2.56
N ASN A 17 -4.39 3.34 -3.27
CA ASN A 17 -4.93 2.14 -2.63
C ASN A 17 -4.71 0.92 -3.54
N ASP A 18 -5.08 -0.26 -3.02
CA ASP A 18 -4.92 -1.51 -3.75
C ASP A 18 -5.77 -1.58 -5.02
N LEU A 19 -6.97 -1.02 -5.00
CA LEU A 19 -7.85 -1.04 -6.18
C LEU A 19 -7.21 -0.33 -7.36
N ILE A 20 -6.58 0.82 -7.11
CA ILE A 20 -5.85 1.56 -8.15
C ILE A 20 -4.65 0.75 -8.62
N ALA A 21 -3.88 0.16 -7.70
CA ALA A 21 -2.74 -0.67 -8.04
C ALA A 21 -3.17 -1.86 -8.91
N LEU A 22 -4.22 -2.57 -8.54
CA LEU A 22 -4.73 -3.69 -9.30
C LEU A 22 -5.23 -3.24 -10.69
N GLY A 23 -5.82 -2.04 -10.76
CA GLY A 23 -6.26 -1.48 -12.03
C GLY A 23 -5.13 -1.15 -12.99
N LEU A 24 -3.91 -0.95 -12.49
CA LEU A 24 -2.73 -0.71 -13.33
C LEU A 24 -2.13 -2.00 -13.92
N MET A 25 -2.36 -3.13 -13.29
CA MET A 25 -1.64 -4.37 -13.65
C MET A 25 -1.90 -4.81 -15.08
N LYS A 26 -3.14 -4.75 -15.52
CA LYS A 26 -3.49 -5.17 -16.89
C LYS A 26 -2.94 -4.21 -17.96
N PRO A 27 -3.12 -2.89 -17.85
CA PRO A 27 -2.48 -1.97 -18.77
C PRO A 27 -0.96 -2.10 -18.83
N LEU A 28 -0.30 -2.34 -17.72
CA LEU A 28 1.15 -2.57 -17.70
C LEU A 28 1.53 -3.81 -18.48
N GLU A 29 0.83 -4.91 -18.27
CA GLU A 29 1.03 -6.15 -19.02
C GLU A 29 0.82 -5.94 -20.52
N GLN A 30 -0.25 -5.25 -20.89
CA GLN A 30 -0.56 -4.96 -22.30
C GLN A 30 0.49 -4.08 -22.95
N ALA A 31 1.14 -3.21 -22.20
CA ALA A 31 2.23 -2.37 -22.68
C ALA A 31 3.59 -3.08 -22.71
N GLY A 32 3.65 -4.33 -22.29
CA GLY A 32 4.88 -5.09 -22.19
C GLY A 32 5.79 -4.67 -21.05
N ILE A 33 5.25 -3.97 -20.07
CA ILE A 33 5.98 -3.53 -18.88
C ILE A 33 5.85 -4.59 -17.80
N ARG A 34 6.98 -5.11 -17.34
CA ARG A 34 7.00 -6.21 -16.37
C ARG A 34 6.99 -5.69 -14.95
N VAL A 35 6.25 -6.40 -14.09
CA VAL A 35 6.19 -6.14 -12.65
C VAL A 35 6.67 -7.41 -11.93
N PRO A 36 7.72 -7.37 -11.12
CA PRO A 36 8.44 -6.19 -10.60
C PRO A 36 9.68 -5.79 -11.40
N GLU A 37 10.01 -6.43 -12.52
CA GLU A 37 11.30 -6.28 -13.19
C GLU A 37 11.51 -4.85 -13.71
N ASP A 38 10.50 -4.27 -14.34
CA ASP A 38 10.59 -2.92 -14.91
C ASP A 38 10.00 -1.88 -13.98
N ILE A 39 8.91 -2.24 -13.29
CA ILE A 39 8.19 -1.37 -12.36
C ILE A 39 7.87 -2.15 -11.10
N ALA A 40 8.19 -1.56 -9.96
CA ALA A 40 7.73 -2.04 -8.66
C ALA A 40 6.41 -1.35 -8.34
N LEU A 41 5.43 -2.12 -7.87
CA LEU A 41 4.08 -1.61 -7.62
C LEU A 41 3.71 -1.83 -6.16
N VAL A 42 3.25 -0.76 -5.51
CA VAL A 42 2.85 -0.79 -4.10
C VAL A 42 1.45 -0.19 -3.97
N GLY A 43 0.59 -0.90 -3.26
CA GLY A 43 -0.75 -0.41 -2.92
C GLY A 43 -0.86 0.04 -1.48
N CYS A 44 -2.07 0.23 -1.03
CA CYS A 44 -2.41 0.57 0.35
C CYS A 44 -3.78 -0.03 0.67
N ASP A 45 -3.92 -0.65 1.80
CA ASP A 45 -5.12 -1.23 2.43
C ASP A 45 -5.05 -2.73 2.68
N ASP A 46 -4.35 -3.49 1.86
CA ASP A 46 -4.29 -4.95 1.92
C ASP A 46 -5.69 -5.59 1.82
N ILE A 47 -6.38 -5.30 0.72
CA ILE A 47 -7.66 -5.96 0.44
C ILE A 47 -7.41 -7.43 0.07
N PRO A 48 -8.40 -8.32 0.25
CA PRO A 48 -8.21 -9.75 -0.03
C PRO A 48 -7.71 -10.05 -1.45
N ALA A 49 -8.15 -9.29 -2.45
CA ALA A 49 -7.73 -9.47 -3.83
C ALA A 49 -6.22 -9.29 -4.03
N SER A 50 -5.57 -8.51 -3.19
CA SER A 50 -4.13 -8.22 -3.31
C SER A 50 -3.25 -9.45 -3.16
N ASP A 51 -3.70 -10.44 -2.38
CA ASP A 51 -3.00 -11.70 -2.20
C ASP A 51 -3.38 -12.75 -3.27
N LEU A 52 -4.46 -12.53 -3.98
CA LEU A 52 -5.02 -13.50 -4.94
C LEU A 52 -4.57 -13.25 -6.38
N VAL A 53 -4.11 -12.06 -6.70
CA VAL A 53 -3.66 -11.73 -8.06
C VAL A 53 -2.23 -12.24 -8.30
N SER A 54 -1.84 -12.32 -9.58
CA SER A 54 -0.50 -12.71 -9.97
C SER A 54 0.11 -11.65 -10.89
N PRO A 55 1.21 -11.02 -10.50
CA PRO A 55 1.92 -11.19 -9.23
C PRO A 55 1.13 -10.62 -8.05
N ALA A 56 1.28 -11.23 -6.87
CA ALA A 56 0.59 -10.76 -5.66
C ALA A 56 1.11 -9.38 -5.25
N LEU A 57 0.21 -8.51 -4.80
CA LEU A 57 0.48 -7.09 -4.61
C LEU A 57 1.09 -6.79 -3.25
N THR A 58 2.26 -6.15 -3.27
CA THR A 58 2.86 -5.52 -2.10
C THR A 58 1.99 -4.34 -1.69
N THR A 59 1.68 -4.22 -0.42
CA THR A 59 0.78 -3.20 0.08
C THR A 59 1.12 -2.81 1.51
N LEU A 60 0.46 -1.75 1.99
CA LEU A 60 0.51 -1.36 3.38
C LEU A 60 -0.79 -1.82 4.05
N ARG A 61 -0.66 -2.66 5.08
CA ARG A 61 -1.81 -3.11 5.85
C ARG A 61 -2.12 -2.09 6.93
N ILE A 62 -3.33 -1.59 6.91
CA ILE A 62 -3.83 -0.66 7.91
C ILE A 62 -4.72 -1.44 8.87
N ALA A 63 -4.52 -1.26 10.18
CA ALA A 63 -5.35 -1.88 11.21
C ALA A 63 -6.71 -1.18 11.25
N LYS A 64 -7.56 -1.46 10.27
CA LYS A 64 -8.82 -0.73 10.03
C LYS A 64 -9.78 -0.84 11.21
N GLN A 65 -9.88 -2.02 11.80
CA GLN A 65 -10.76 -2.23 12.95
C GLN A 65 -10.27 -1.43 14.16
N ASP A 66 -8.99 -1.50 14.45
CA ASP A 66 -8.39 -0.74 15.57
C ASP A 66 -8.58 0.75 15.35
N LEU A 67 -8.37 1.21 14.11
CA LEU A 67 -8.56 2.61 13.74
C LEU A 67 -9.99 3.06 14.02
N GLY A 68 -10.97 2.26 13.61
CA GLY A 68 -12.38 2.54 13.85
C GLY A 68 -12.74 2.57 15.34
N GLU A 69 -12.24 1.59 16.10
CA GLU A 69 -12.48 1.52 17.54
C GLU A 69 -11.88 2.72 18.27
N MET A 70 -10.64 3.07 17.96
CA MET A 70 -9.96 4.20 18.56
C MET A 70 -10.66 5.51 18.24
N ALA A 71 -11.08 5.70 16.98
CA ALA A 71 -11.82 6.89 16.58
C ALA A 71 -13.13 7.02 17.36
N MET A 72 -13.86 5.92 17.54
CA MET A 72 -15.11 5.94 18.29
C MET A 72 -14.87 6.25 19.76
N ARG A 73 -13.85 5.67 20.38
CA ARG A 73 -13.51 5.97 21.77
C ARG A 73 -13.19 7.45 21.97
N MET A 74 -12.39 8.01 21.07
CA MET A 74 -12.06 9.44 21.12
C MET A 74 -13.31 10.31 21.02
N LEU A 75 -14.23 9.94 20.14
CA LEU A 75 -15.50 10.68 19.97
C LEU A 75 -16.36 10.57 21.24
N LEU A 76 -16.53 9.38 21.78
CA LEU A 76 -17.31 9.14 23.00
C LEU A 76 -16.73 9.90 24.19
N ASP A 77 -15.42 9.95 24.31
CA ASP A 77 -14.77 10.72 25.37
C ASP A 77 -15.05 12.21 25.23
N ARG A 78 -15.03 12.74 24.01
CA ARG A 78 -15.38 14.13 23.77
C ARG A 78 -16.84 14.42 24.12
N ILE A 79 -17.75 13.56 23.70
CA ILE A 79 -19.17 13.69 24.01
C ILE A 79 -19.42 13.70 25.51
N ALA A 80 -18.70 12.85 26.23
CA ALA A 80 -18.83 12.73 27.69
C ALA A 80 -18.08 13.82 28.46
N GLY A 81 -17.39 14.71 27.76
CA GLY A 81 -16.60 15.76 28.40
C GLY A 81 -15.32 15.27 29.08
N ARG A 82 -14.88 14.04 28.75
CA ARG A 82 -13.62 13.50 29.25
C ARG A 82 -12.46 14.08 28.46
N ASN A 83 -11.26 14.05 29.07
CA ASN A 83 -10.06 14.53 28.42
C ASN A 83 -9.65 13.55 27.31
N ALA A 84 -10.01 13.84 26.06
CA ALA A 84 -9.73 13.00 24.94
C ALA A 84 -8.42 13.38 24.25
N GLN A 85 -7.71 12.37 23.73
CA GLN A 85 -6.57 12.64 22.86
C GLN A 85 -7.04 13.36 21.60
N GLN A 86 -6.21 14.31 21.13
CA GLN A 86 -6.56 15.11 19.95
C GLN A 86 -6.16 14.49 18.63
N GLY A 87 -5.26 13.52 18.66
CA GLY A 87 -4.85 12.81 17.47
C GLY A 87 -4.04 11.59 17.81
N ILE A 88 -4.18 10.56 16.99
CA ILE A 88 -3.41 9.30 17.11
C ILE A 88 -2.90 8.96 15.72
N VAL A 89 -1.63 8.58 15.64
CA VAL A 89 -1.03 8.06 14.43
C VAL A 89 -0.83 6.56 14.60
N ILE A 90 -1.40 5.78 13.67
CA ILE A 90 -1.23 4.34 13.62
C ILE A 90 -0.33 4.03 12.43
N GLU A 91 0.80 3.37 12.70
CA GLU A 91 1.72 2.99 11.62
C GLU A 91 1.16 1.79 10.85
N PRO A 92 1.16 1.86 9.50
CA PRO A 92 0.80 0.72 8.69
C PRO A 92 1.92 -0.32 8.68
N ASP A 93 1.56 -1.58 8.43
CA ASP A 93 2.53 -2.67 8.27
C ASP A 93 2.77 -2.94 6.79
N PRO A 94 4.02 -2.87 6.31
CA PRO A 94 4.30 -3.27 4.93
C PRO A 94 4.16 -4.78 4.77
N ILE A 95 3.41 -5.18 3.75
CA ILE A 95 3.22 -6.57 3.38
C ILE A 95 3.90 -6.79 2.04
N TRP A 96 5.10 -7.31 2.09
CA TRP A 96 5.94 -7.53 0.92
C TRP A 96 5.44 -8.74 0.14
N ARG A 97 5.14 -8.54 -1.13
CA ARG A 97 4.68 -9.59 -2.04
C ARG A 97 5.46 -9.52 -3.36
N ALA A 98 4.90 -10.08 -4.41
CA ALA A 98 5.64 -10.29 -5.65
C ALA A 98 5.76 -9.05 -6.54
N THR A 99 5.00 -7.99 -6.31
CA THR A 99 5.07 -6.77 -7.13
C THR A 99 6.24 -5.85 -6.77
N THR A 100 7.02 -6.21 -5.77
CA THR A 100 8.27 -5.51 -5.44
C THR A 100 9.42 -6.49 -5.49
N PRO A 101 10.62 -6.05 -5.93
CA PRO A 101 11.77 -6.93 -5.94
C PRO A 101 12.20 -7.28 -4.52
N ARG A 102 12.76 -8.48 -4.35
CA ARG A 102 13.35 -8.86 -3.08
C ARG A 102 14.57 -8.00 -2.82
N LEU A 103 14.65 -7.48 -1.60
CA LEU A 103 15.88 -6.82 -1.16
C LEU A 103 16.97 -7.87 -1.00
N PRO A 104 18.20 -7.57 -1.45
CA PRO A 104 19.32 -8.46 -1.23
C PRO A 104 19.58 -8.61 0.27
N GLY A 105 19.72 -9.81 0.71
CA GLY A 105 20.04 -10.02 2.13
C GLY A 105 19.92 -10.86 2.99
#